data_4f6eab83b128071909d6c612e7ded30d
#
_entry.id   4f6eab83b128071909d6c612e7ded30d
#
_cell.length_a   1.000
_cell.length_b   1.000
_cell.length_c   1.000
_cell.angle_alpha   90.00
_cell.angle_beta   90.00
_cell.angle_gamma   90.00
#
_symmetry.space_group_name_H-M   'P 1'
#
loop_
_entity.id
_entity.type
_entity.pdbx_description
1 polymer ?
#
loop_
_entity_poly.entity_id
_entity_poly.type
_entity_poly.pdbx_seq_one_letter_code
_entity_poly.pdbx_strand_id
1 'polypeptide(L)'
;MCETFSTNGRFVGMEEESMTYAEFFTEIKGKFMEADVSHIKEHLAFQFNIVGEAEGIFYAEVKEGKLYVEPYEYFDRDAMFICSAENLRKIADGKMDPVNAFFTGKLKVEGNIEKALKLKDMIDSREAI
;
A
#
# COMPACT_ATOMS: atom_id res chain seq x y z
N MET A 1 -8.99 12.48 -31.52
CA MET A 1 -8.44 12.71 -31.27
C MET A 1 -7.90 12.74 -30.79
N CYS A 2 -8.61 12.60 -30.72
CA CYS A 2 -8.14 12.75 -30.27
C CYS A 2 -7.80 12.86 -29.75
N GLU A 3 -8.12 12.78 -29.47
CA GLU A 3 -7.75 13.08 -29.04
C GLU A 3 -7.35 13.38 -28.52
N THR A 4 -7.94 13.36 -28.62
CA THR A 4 -7.59 13.81 -28.20
C THR A 4 -7.44 14.14 -27.76
N PHE A 5 -8.02 14.27 -27.54
CA PHE A 5 -7.89 14.85 -27.11
C PHE A 5 -7.58 14.96 -26.70
N SER A 6 -8.11 14.67 -26.64
CA SER A 6 -7.91 14.98 -26.26
C SER A 6 -7.79 15.20 -25.69
N THR A 7 -8.38 15.17 -25.64
CA THR A 7 -8.25 15.53 -25.13
C THR A 7 -8.20 15.77 -24.48
N ASN A 8 -8.74 15.79 -24.47
CA ASN A 8 -8.74 16.09 -23.91
C ASN A 8 -8.76 16.04 -23.26
N GLY A 9 -9.44 15.75 -23.35
CA GLY A 9 -9.33 15.72 -22.75
C GLY A 9 -9.55 15.47 -22.15
N ARG A 10 -9.90 15.44 -22.15
CA ARG A 10 -10.10 15.20 -21.70
C ARG A 10 -10.57 14.89 -21.23
N PHE A 11 -11.01 14.88 -21.44
CA PHE A 11 -11.35 14.51 -21.07
C PHE A 11 -11.59 14.13 -20.53
N VAL A 12 -11.85 14.15 -20.58
CA VAL A 12 -11.98 13.60 -20.13
C VAL A 12 -12.21 13.24 -19.49
N GLY A 13 -12.66 13.02 -19.33
CA GLY A 13 -12.73 12.47 -18.81
C GLY A 13 -13.06 11.97 -18.37
N MET A 14 -13.42 11.89 -18.47
CA MET A 14 -13.53 11.26 -18.12
C MET A 14 -13.43 10.46 -17.75
N GLU A 15 -13.84 10.11 -17.84
CA GLU A 15 -13.51 9.26 -17.61
C GLU A 15 -12.78 8.83 -16.91
N GLU A 16 -13.08 8.65 -16.43
CA GLU A 16 -12.17 8.30 -15.82
C GLU A 16 -11.51 7.14 -16.01
N GLU A 17 -10.54 7.16 -16.01
CA GLU A 17 -9.82 6.02 -16.35
C GLU A 17 -9.37 5.25 -15.19
N SER A 18 -9.38 3.90 -15.24
CA SER A 18 -8.91 3.04 -14.16
C SER A 18 -7.42 3.18 -14.00
N MET A 19 -6.96 3.24 -12.75
CA MET A 19 -5.54 3.24 -12.45
C MET A 19 -4.96 1.86 -12.72
N THR A 20 -3.81 1.79 -13.35
CA THR A 20 -3.13 0.51 -13.58
C THR A 20 -2.37 0.10 -12.31
N TYR A 21 -2.03 -1.20 -12.25
CA TYR A 21 -1.23 -1.69 -11.13
C TYR A 21 0.12 -0.96 -11.07
N ALA A 22 0.75 -0.76 -12.22
CA ALA A 22 2.07 -0.11 -12.22
C ALA A 22 1.99 1.31 -11.69
N GLU A 23 0.95 2.04 -12.05
CA GLU A 23 0.76 3.40 -11.55
C GLU A 23 0.54 3.41 -10.05
N PHE A 24 -0.32 2.50 -9.59
CA PHE A 24 -0.62 2.43 -8.16
C PHE A 24 0.61 2.00 -7.37
N PHE A 25 1.35 1.00 -7.87
CA PHE A 25 2.54 0.53 -7.16
C PHE A 25 3.57 1.65 -7.03
N THR A 26 3.78 2.42 -8.09
CA THR A 26 4.72 3.53 -8.04
C THR A 26 4.32 4.54 -6.97
N GLU A 27 3.03 4.86 -6.92
CA GLU A 27 2.52 5.82 -5.95
C GLU A 27 2.67 5.30 -4.53
N ILE A 28 2.24 4.06 -4.30
CA ILE A 28 2.24 3.52 -2.93
C ILE A 28 3.66 3.27 -2.43
N LYS A 29 4.55 2.85 -3.33
CA LYS A 29 5.95 2.66 -2.95
C LYS A 29 6.56 3.98 -2.50
N GLY A 30 6.27 5.07 -3.23
CA GLY A 30 6.77 6.38 -2.84
C GLY A 30 6.31 6.78 -1.46
N LYS A 31 5.04 6.49 -1.13
CA LYS A 31 4.51 6.83 0.19
C LYS A 31 5.16 5.98 1.28
N PHE A 32 5.31 4.68 1.04
CA PHE A 32 5.91 3.80 2.04
C PHE A 32 7.38 4.13 2.28
N MET A 33 8.11 4.51 1.23
CA MET A 33 9.53 4.81 1.38
C MET A 33 9.80 6.07 2.19
N GLU A 34 8.77 6.85 2.52
CA GLU A 34 8.90 7.98 3.42
C GLU A 34 8.92 7.55 4.89
N ALA A 35 8.59 6.30 5.17
CA ALA A 35 8.56 5.82 6.55
C ALA A 35 9.97 5.65 7.09
N ASP A 36 10.14 5.97 8.37
CA ASP A 36 11.40 5.76 9.06
C ASP A 36 11.27 4.44 9.83
N VAL A 37 11.97 3.42 9.36
CA VAL A 37 11.91 2.11 9.99
C VAL A 37 13.22 1.77 10.73
N SER A 38 14.10 2.75 10.88
CA SER A 38 15.40 2.50 11.51
C SER A 38 15.27 2.02 12.96
N HIS A 39 14.15 2.33 13.61
CA HIS A 39 13.92 1.89 15.00
C HIS A 39 13.38 0.46 15.08
N ILE A 40 12.99 -0.12 13.95
CA ILE A 40 12.46 -1.48 13.93
C ILE A 40 13.62 -2.44 13.81
N LYS A 41 13.87 -3.21 14.88
CA LYS A 41 15.01 -4.11 14.92
C LYS A 41 14.73 -5.49 14.36
N GLU A 42 13.46 -5.89 14.36
CA GLU A 42 13.10 -7.22 13.89
C GLU A 42 12.88 -7.20 12.39
N HIS A 43 12.99 -8.38 11.78
CA HIS A 43 12.67 -8.55 10.37
C HIS A 43 11.16 -8.64 10.22
N LEU A 44 10.60 -7.82 9.35
CA LEU A 44 9.17 -7.83 9.05
C LEU A 44 9.00 -7.99 7.56
N ALA A 45 8.05 -8.83 7.16
CA ALA A 45 7.74 -9.02 5.74
C ALA A 45 6.24 -9.07 5.57
N PHE A 46 5.70 -8.10 4.87
CA PHE A 46 4.27 -7.98 4.61
C PHE A 46 4.01 -8.07 3.13
N GLN A 47 3.05 -8.90 2.75
CA GLN A 47 2.60 -8.96 1.37
C GLN A 47 1.25 -8.25 1.27
N PHE A 48 1.07 -7.51 0.19
CA PHE A 48 -0.17 -6.77 -0.04
C PHE A 48 -0.81 -7.30 -1.30
N ASN A 49 -2.04 -7.79 -1.16
CA ASN A 49 -2.85 -8.25 -2.29
C ASN A 49 -3.91 -7.19 -2.54
N ILE A 50 -3.79 -6.52 -3.69
CA ILE A 50 -4.74 -5.46 -4.05
C ILE A 50 -5.80 -6.09 -4.92
N VAL A 51 -7.07 -5.89 -4.54
CA VAL A 51 -8.20 -6.45 -5.27
C VAL A 51 -9.00 -5.32 -5.93
N GLY A 52 -9.63 -5.64 -7.04
CA GLY A 52 -10.41 -4.65 -7.78
C GLY A 52 -9.53 -3.84 -8.70
N GLU A 53 -9.70 -2.52 -8.67
CA GLU A 53 -8.91 -1.64 -9.51
C GLU A 53 -7.43 -1.74 -9.12
N ALA A 54 -6.55 -1.74 -10.11
CA ALA A 54 -5.10 -1.85 -9.91
C ALA A 54 -4.70 -3.16 -9.24
N GLU A 55 -5.46 -4.21 -9.52
CA GLU A 55 -5.24 -5.52 -8.91
C GLU A 55 -3.81 -5.99 -9.09
N GLY A 56 -3.21 -6.53 -8.03
CA GLY A 56 -1.85 -7.04 -8.09
C GLY A 56 -1.30 -7.31 -6.72
N ILE A 57 -0.04 -7.72 -6.67
CA ILE A 57 0.63 -8.13 -5.44
C ILE A 57 1.95 -7.40 -5.33
N PHE A 58 2.30 -6.96 -4.13
CA PHE A 58 3.63 -6.46 -3.85
C PHE A 58 3.94 -6.73 -2.38
N TYR A 59 5.20 -6.52 -1.99
CA TYR A 59 5.57 -6.72 -0.59
C TYR A 59 6.34 -5.52 -0.07
N ALA A 60 6.31 -5.37 1.25
CA ALA A 60 7.13 -4.42 1.99
C ALA A 60 7.89 -5.20 3.04
N GLU A 61 9.21 -5.05 3.05
CA GLU A 61 10.07 -5.78 3.96
C GLU A 61 10.93 -4.81 4.74
N VAL A 62 10.98 -5.00 6.07
CA VAL A 62 11.90 -4.27 6.93
C VAL A 62 13.02 -5.22 7.31
N LYS A 63 14.26 -4.85 6.97
CA LYS A 63 15.41 -5.70 7.22
C LYS A 63 16.58 -4.80 7.59
N GLU A 64 17.13 -5.02 8.79
CA GLU A 64 18.29 -4.28 9.26
C GLU A 64 18.05 -2.77 9.23
N GLY A 65 16.86 -2.36 9.64
CA GLY A 65 16.51 -0.95 9.72
C GLY A 65 16.22 -0.28 8.40
N LYS A 66 16.08 -1.06 7.33
CA LYS A 66 15.81 -0.53 6.00
C LYS A 66 14.53 -1.12 5.45
N LEU A 67 13.84 -0.32 4.63
CA LEU A 67 12.57 -0.72 4.04
C LEU A 67 12.77 -1.02 2.56
N TYR A 68 12.26 -2.17 2.13
CA TYR A 68 12.26 -2.60 0.74
C TYR A 68 10.82 -2.80 0.29
N VAL A 69 10.44 -2.21 -0.83
CA VAL A 69 9.10 -2.35 -1.39
C VAL A 69 9.26 -2.78 -2.84
N GLU A 70 8.82 -4.00 -3.16
CA GLU A 70 9.02 -4.56 -4.49
C GLU A 70 7.74 -5.21 -5.00
N PRO A 71 7.54 -5.24 -6.33
CA PRO A 71 6.27 -5.70 -6.91
C PRO A 71 6.23 -7.22 -7.07
N TYR A 72 6.55 -7.96 -6.02
CA TYR A 72 6.61 -9.40 -6.05
C TYR A 72 5.94 -10.00 -4.84
N GLU A 73 5.64 -11.29 -4.95
CA GLU A 73 5.16 -12.09 -3.86
C GLU A 73 6.30 -12.37 -2.88
N TYR A 74 5.98 -12.43 -1.59
CA TYR A 74 6.97 -12.75 -0.57
C TYR A 74 6.52 -14.04 0.11
N PHE A 75 7.19 -15.13 -0.19
CA PHE A 75 6.75 -16.45 0.25
C PHE A 75 6.75 -16.57 1.79
N ASP A 76 7.82 -16.11 2.44
CA ASP A 76 7.96 -16.23 3.89
C ASP A 76 7.41 -15.00 4.63
N ARG A 77 6.33 -14.46 4.16
CA ARG A 77 5.75 -13.26 4.76
C ARG A 77 5.23 -13.53 6.17
N ASP A 78 5.35 -12.53 7.02
CA ASP A 78 4.80 -12.59 8.37
C ASP A 78 3.30 -12.39 8.37
N ALA A 79 2.82 -11.55 7.48
CA ALA A 79 1.39 -11.27 7.35
C ALA A 79 1.09 -10.85 5.92
N MET A 80 -0.19 -11.01 5.56
CA MET A 80 -0.68 -10.59 4.26
C MET A 80 -1.87 -9.69 4.46
N PHE A 81 -1.86 -8.56 3.75
CA PHE A 81 -2.96 -7.60 3.79
C PHE A 81 -3.71 -7.65 2.48
N ILE A 82 -5.03 -7.70 2.55
CA ILE A 82 -5.88 -7.77 1.37
C ILE A 82 -6.85 -6.60 1.43
N CYS A 83 -6.82 -5.74 0.43
CA CYS A 83 -7.69 -4.57 0.41
C CYS A 83 -7.73 -3.98 -1.00
N SER A 84 -8.59 -2.98 -1.17
CA SER A 84 -8.63 -2.24 -2.43
C SER A 84 -7.50 -1.22 -2.48
N ALA A 85 -7.17 -0.78 -3.70
CA ALA A 85 -6.16 0.26 -3.88
C ALA A 85 -6.56 1.54 -3.15
N GLU A 86 -7.83 1.90 -3.22
CA GLU A 86 -8.30 3.12 -2.58
C GLU A 86 -8.12 3.06 -1.07
N ASN A 87 -8.47 1.93 -0.47
CA ASN A 87 -8.35 1.79 0.98
C ASN A 87 -6.88 1.81 1.41
N LEU A 88 -6.01 1.14 0.66
CA LEU A 88 -4.59 1.16 1.02
C LEU A 88 -4.01 2.56 0.87
N ARG A 89 -4.44 3.29 -0.15
CA ARG A 89 -3.98 4.67 -0.32
C ARG A 89 -4.36 5.53 0.89
N LYS A 90 -5.59 5.37 1.37
CA LYS A 90 -6.04 6.12 2.54
C LYS A 90 -5.24 5.75 3.78
N ILE A 91 -4.94 4.46 3.94
CA ILE A 91 -4.14 4.00 5.08
C ILE A 91 -2.74 4.61 4.99
N ALA A 92 -2.14 4.57 3.80
CA ALA A 92 -0.79 5.10 3.63
C ALA A 92 -0.73 6.61 3.84
N ASP A 93 -1.83 7.31 3.56
CA ASP A 93 -1.89 8.75 3.74
C ASP A 93 -2.24 9.15 5.18
N GLY A 94 -2.47 8.18 6.05
CA GLY A 94 -2.85 8.47 7.42
C GLY A 94 -4.31 8.87 7.58
N LYS A 95 -5.10 8.72 6.54
CA LYS A 95 -6.52 9.10 6.57
C LYS A 95 -7.42 7.97 7.07
N MET A 96 -6.89 6.76 7.15
CA MET A 96 -7.63 5.61 7.64
C MET A 96 -6.70 4.81 8.53
N ASP A 97 -7.13 4.55 9.76
CA ASP A 97 -6.37 3.76 10.71
C ASP A 97 -6.43 2.29 10.29
N PRO A 98 -5.29 1.61 10.10
CA PRO A 98 -5.32 0.21 9.67
C PRO A 98 -6.01 -0.72 10.66
N VAL A 99 -5.92 -0.43 11.96
CA VAL A 99 -6.61 -1.25 12.96
C VAL A 99 -8.11 -1.11 12.80
N ASN A 100 -8.59 0.11 12.65
CA ASN A 100 -10.01 0.34 12.45
C ASN A 100 -10.47 -0.25 11.12
N ALA A 101 -9.65 -0.15 10.09
CA ALA A 101 -9.99 -0.74 8.79
C ALA A 101 -10.15 -2.25 8.90
N PHE A 102 -9.31 -2.89 9.72
CA PHE A 102 -9.41 -4.32 9.95
C PHE A 102 -10.76 -4.67 10.60
N PHE A 103 -11.14 -3.93 11.63
CA PHE A 103 -12.37 -4.21 12.34
C PHE A 103 -13.61 -3.92 11.49
N THR A 104 -13.54 -2.99 10.57
CA THR A 104 -14.69 -2.65 9.73
C THR A 104 -14.72 -3.42 8.41
N GLY A 105 -13.79 -4.36 8.21
CA GLY A 105 -13.77 -5.20 7.03
C GLY A 105 -13.18 -4.57 5.79
N LYS A 106 -12.59 -3.39 5.91
CA LYS A 106 -11.96 -2.71 4.78
C LYS A 106 -10.54 -3.19 4.53
N LEU A 107 -9.97 -3.89 5.49
CA LEU A 107 -8.64 -4.46 5.40
C LEU A 107 -8.68 -5.86 5.97
N LYS A 108 -8.33 -6.86 5.16
CA LYS A 108 -8.22 -8.22 5.67
C LYS A 108 -6.77 -8.51 5.98
N VAL A 109 -6.54 -9.24 7.06
CA VAL A 109 -5.19 -9.56 7.51
C VAL A 109 -5.12 -11.06 7.73
N GLU A 110 -4.09 -11.70 7.16
CA GLU A 110 -3.82 -13.11 7.36
C GLU A 110 -2.41 -13.25 7.86
N GLY A 111 -2.18 -14.24 8.73
CA GLY A 111 -0.87 -14.51 9.26
C GLY A 111 -0.71 -14.00 10.67
N ASN A 112 0.48 -13.50 10.98
CA ASN A 112 0.82 -13.06 12.33
C ASN A 112 0.24 -11.67 12.61
N ILE A 113 -0.84 -11.63 13.39
CA ILE A 113 -1.54 -10.38 13.68
C ILE A 113 -0.67 -9.42 14.48
N GLU A 114 0.13 -9.94 15.41
CA GLU A 114 0.99 -9.07 16.21
C GLU A 114 1.98 -8.32 15.34
N LYS A 115 2.58 -9.02 14.38
CA LYS A 115 3.51 -8.36 13.47
C LYS A 115 2.78 -7.45 12.50
N ALA A 116 1.55 -7.80 12.14
CA ALA A 116 0.77 -6.96 11.24
C ALA A 116 0.51 -5.58 11.85
N LEU A 117 0.40 -5.50 13.18
CA LEU A 117 0.18 -4.22 13.85
C LEU A 117 1.35 -3.26 13.67
N LYS A 118 2.53 -3.78 13.32
CA LYS A 118 3.68 -2.92 13.06
C LYS A 118 3.48 -2.04 11.82
N LEU A 119 2.55 -2.39 10.96
CA LEU A 119 2.24 -1.54 9.82
C LEU A 119 1.80 -0.15 10.28
N LYS A 120 1.03 -0.08 11.37
CA LYS A 120 0.61 1.20 11.90
C LYS A 120 1.81 2.01 12.36
N ASP A 121 2.79 1.36 13.01
CA ASP A 121 4.00 2.05 13.44
C ASP A 121 4.75 2.65 12.26
N MET A 122 4.83 1.90 11.16
CA MET A 122 5.51 2.38 9.97
C MET A 122 4.82 3.61 9.39
N ILE A 123 3.49 3.57 9.35
CA ILE A 123 2.73 4.68 8.80
C ILE A 123 2.82 5.89 9.71
N ASP A 124 2.71 5.68 11.01
CA ASP A 124 2.77 6.78 11.96
C ASP A 124 4.13 7.47 11.93
N SER A 125 5.21 6.73 11.63
CA SER A 125 6.54 7.32 11.59
C SER A 125 6.67 8.35 10.46
N ARG A 126 5.89 8.21 9.39
CA ARG A 126 5.88 9.20 8.32
C ARG A 126 5.36 10.54 8.80
N GLU A 127 4.44 10.50 9.75
CA GLU A 127 3.77 11.69 10.24
C GLU A 127 4.43 12.29 11.44
N ALA A 128 5.43 11.65 11.99
CA ALA A 128 6.14 12.12 13.17
C ALA A 128 7.15 13.15 12.72
N ILE A 129 6.75 14.38 12.74
CA ILE A 129 7.60 15.47 12.27
C ILE A 129 7.95 16.39 13.41
#